data_e97ec2eb963c963fa38608483af18477
#
_entry.id   e97ec2eb963c963fa38608483af18477
#
_cell.length_a   1.000
_cell.length_b   1.000
_cell.length_c   1.000
_cell.angle_alpha   90.00
_cell.angle_beta   90.00
_cell.angle_gamma   90.00
#
_symmetry.space_group_name_H-M   'P 1'
#
loop_
_entity.id
_entity.type
_entity.pdbx_description
1 polymer ?
#
loop_
_entity_poly.entity_id
_entity_poly.type
_entity_poly.pdbx_seq_one_letter_code
_entity_poly.pdbx_strand_id
1 'polypeptide(L)'
;MSRGLENRNPGNIRRAPVHYKGEVRPSRDPDFKEFESLAWGYRAIFVLLDTYRARYGIDTLRGMISRWAPPSENRTEAYIRAVAADTGIDPDEPLDTLDPATMILSLIHI
;
A
#
# COMPACT_ATOMS: atom_id res chain seq x y z
N MET A 1 -5.89 1.76 18.99
CA MET A 1 -5.65 0.89 17.80
C MET A 1 -5.71 1.72 16.55
N SER A 2 -4.88 1.45 15.55
CA SER A 2 -4.89 2.22 14.33
C SER A 2 -6.16 1.97 13.49
N ARG A 3 -6.55 2.95 12.67
CA ARG A 3 -7.68 2.79 11.75
C ARG A 3 -7.47 1.63 10.79
N GLY A 4 -6.22 1.43 10.34
CA GLY A 4 -5.91 0.31 9.45
C GLY A 4 -6.22 -1.04 10.06
N LEU A 5 -5.86 -1.25 11.32
CA LEU A 5 -6.17 -2.50 12.02
C LEU A 5 -7.66 -2.65 12.31
N GLU A 6 -8.35 -1.59 12.69
CA GLU A 6 -9.78 -1.61 12.94
C GLU A 6 -10.57 -1.96 11.68
N ASN A 7 -10.14 -1.44 10.53
CA ASN A 7 -10.76 -1.72 9.23
C ASN A 7 -10.24 -3.01 8.59
N ARG A 8 -9.30 -3.71 9.22
CA ARG A 8 -8.60 -4.86 8.64
C ARG A 8 -7.98 -4.52 7.29
N ASN A 9 -7.46 -3.29 7.19
CA ASN A 9 -6.90 -2.68 6.00
C ASN A 9 -5.47 -2.22 6.31
N PRO A 10 -4.51 -3.14 6.33
CA PRO A 10 -3.14 -2.84 6.77
C PRO A 10 -2.41 -1.83 5.89
N GLY A 11 -2.83 -1.69 4.64
CA GLY A 11 -2.25 -0.71 3.73
C GLY A 11 -2.94 0.64 3.73
N ASN A 12 -3.96 0.85 4.57
CA ASN A 12 -4.77 2.07 4.57
C ASN A 12 -5.24 2.46 3.17
N ILE A 13 -5.75 1.48 2.41
CA ILE A 13 -6.25 1.72 1.06
C ILE A 13 -7.49 2.61 1.15
N ARG A 14 -7.48 3.73 0.43
CA ARG A 14 -8.58 4.68 0.44
C ARG A 14 -9.79 4.14 -0.30
N ARG A 15 -10.97 4.61 0.07
CA ARG A 15 -12.21 4.27 -0.62
C ARG A 15 -12.09 4.65 -2.10
N ALA A 16 -12.53 3.75 -2.95
CA ALA A 16 -12.49 3.92 -4.41
C ALA A 16 -13.56 3.04 -5.05
N PRO A 17 -13.95 3.30 -6.30
CA PRO A 17 -14.96 2.48 -6.99
C PRO A 17 -14.54 1.03 -7.17
N VAL A 18 -13.25 0.73 -7.34
CA VAL A 18 -12.77 -0.64 -7.51
C VAL A 18 -13.07 -1.47 -6.27
N HIS A 19 -13.60 -2.68 -6.48
CA HIS A 19 -13.98 -3.59 -5.40
C HIS A 19 -13.01 -4.76 -5.34
N TYR A 20 -12.29 -4.88 -4.23
CA TYR A 20 -11.40 -6.02 -3.99
C TYR A 20 -12.17 -7.17 -3.35
N LYS A 21 -11.72 -8.40 -3.57
CA LYS A 21 -12.30 -9.56 -2.86
C LYS A 21 -12.14 -9.37 -1.36
N GLY A 22 -13.19 -9.69 -0.63
CA GLY A 22 -13.22 -9.54 0.82
C GLY A 22 -13.43 -8.12 1.32
N GLU A 23 -13.64 -7.17 0.43
CA GLU A 23 -13.96 -5.79 0.80
C GLU A 23 -15.41 -5.71 1.31
N VAL A 24 -15.59 -5.06 2.47
CA VAL A 24 -16.89 -4.81 3.07
C VAL A 24 -17.43 -3.48 2.54
N ARG A 25 -18.64 -3.52 1.98
CA ARG A 25 -19.31 -2.30 1.49
C ARG A 25 -20.72 -2.18 2.05
N PRO A 26 -21.08 -0.98 2.57
CA PRO A 26 -20.19 0.17 2.72
C PRO A 26 -19.17 -0.03 3.82
N SER A 27 -17.99 0.59 3.69
CA SER A 27 -17.00 0.65 4.76
C SER A 27 -17.54 1.49 5.91
N ARG A 28 -17.27 1.09 7.15
CA ARG A 28 -17.61 1.88 8.33
C ARG A 28 -16.75 3.14 8.45
N ASP A 29 -15.58 3.14 7.80
CA ASP A 29 -14.69 4.28 7.78
C ASP A 29 -15.07 5.22 6.63
N PRO A 30 -15.19 6.53 6.84
CA PRO A 30 -15.57 7.45 5.77
C PRO A 30 -14.50 7.63 4.68
N ASP A 31 -13.22 7.33 5.00
CA ASP A 31 -12.10 7.62 4.10
C ASP A 31 -11.44 6.36 3.55
N PHE A 32 -11.47 5.26 4.30
CA PHE A 32 -10.71 4.04 3.99
C PHE A 32 -11.61 2.85 3.75
N LYS A 33 -11.14 1.92 2.93
CA LYS A 33 -11.80 0.63 2.73
C LYS A 33 -11.76 -0.19 4.01
N GLU A 34 -12.71 -1.10 4.13
CA GLU A 34 -12.79 -2.08 5.19
C GLU A 34 -12.78 -3.48 4.57
N PHE A 35 -12.11 -4.44 5.22
CA PHE A 35 -12.05 -5.83 4.74
C PHE A 35 -12.62 -6.79 5.78
N GLU A 36 -13.04 -7.96 5.33
CA GLU A 36 -13.60 -9.01 6.20
C GLU A 36 -12.56 -9.58 7.15
N SER A 37 -11.30 -9.60 6.73
CA SER A 37 -10.18 -10.08 7.53
C SER A 37 -8.89 -9.39 7.11
N LEU A 38 -7.86 -9.47 7.96
CA LEU A 38 -6.52 -8.98 7.62
C LEU A 38 -5.96 -9.67 6.37
N ALA A 39 -6.23 -10.97 6.20
CA ALA A 39 -5.77 -11.70 5.02
C ALA A 39 -6.30 -11.09 3.72
N TRP A 40 -7.56 -10.70 3.68
CA TRP A 40 -8.14 -10.01 2.54
C TRP A 40 -7.54 -8.63 2.33
N GLY A 41 -7.24 -7.92 3.41
CA GLY A 41 -6.56 -6.62 3.35
C GLY A 41 -5.15 -6.73 2.76
N TYR A 42 -4.38 -7.74 3.17
CA TYR A 42 -3.06 -8.00 2.59
C TYR A 42 -3.14 -8.36 1.12
N ARG A 43 -4.10 -9.21 0.75
CA ARG A 43 -4.32 -9.55 -0.66
C ARG A 43 -4.57 -8.31 -1.51
N ALA A 44 -5.35 -7.37 -1.00
CA ALA A 44 -5.63 -6.13 -1.71
C ALA A 44 -4.35 -5.32 -1.97
N ILE A 45 -3.40 -5.29 -1.02
CA ILE A 45 -2.12 -4.63 -1.21
C ILE A 45 -1.36 -5.26 -2.39
N PHE A 46 -1.28 -6.60 -2.44
CA PHE A 46 -0.60 -7.28 -3.55
C PHE A 46 -1.23 -6.94 -4.90
N VAL A 47 -2.56 -6.97 -4.97
CA VAL A 47 -3.29 -6.65 -6.20
C VAL A 47 -3.03 -5.21 -6.63
N LEU A 48 -3.00 -4.29 -5.66
CA LEU A 48 -2.75 -2.88 -5.93
C LEU A 48 -1.35 -2.65 -6.50
N LEU A 49 -0.33 -3.28 -5.91
CA LEU A 49 1.05 -3.17 -6.38
C LEU A 49 1.22 -3.78 -7.78
N ASP A 50 0.59 -4.93 -8.05
CA ASP A 50 0.58 -5.52 -9.37
C ASP A 50 -0.08 -4.61 -10.41
N THR A 51 -1.16 -3.95 -10.03
CA THR A 51 -1.84 -2.99 -10.89
C THR A 51 -0.94 -1.81 -11.23
N TYR A 52 -0.21 -1.29 -10.25
CA TYR A 52 0.75 -0.20 -10.48
C TYR A 52 1.81 -0.60 -11.50
N ARG A 53 2.35 -1.80 -11.37
CA ARG A 53 3.35 -2.32 -12.30
C ARG A 53 2.78 -2.53 -13.70
N ALA A 54 1.64 -3.20 -13.80
CA ALA A 54 1.05 -3.59 -15.07
C ALA A 54 0.47 -2.40 -15.84
N ARG A 55 -0.22 -1.48 -15.15
CA ARG A 55 -0.92 -0.37 -15.80
C ARG A 55 -0.10 0.88 -15.98
N TYR A 56 0.79 1.16 -15.03
CA TYR A 56 1.49 2.44 -14.98
C TYR A 56 3.00 2.29 -15.14
N GLY A 57 3.50 1.07 -15.28
CA GLY A 57 4.93 0.84 -15.38
C GLY A 57 5.72 1.24 -14.14
N ILE A 58 5.05 1.31 -13.00
CA ILE A 58 5.68 1.70 -11.74
C ILE A 58 6.32 0.46 -11.13
N ASP A 59 7.65 0.44 -11.08
CA ASP A 59 8.41 -0.71 -10.61
C ASP A 59 9.45 -0.38 -9.54
N THR A 60 9.44 0.85 -9.01
CA THR A 60 10.36 1.27 -7.94
C THR A 60 9.59 1.58 -6.67
N LEU A 61 10.30 1.51 -5.53
CA LEU A 61 9.73 1.91 -4.25
C LEU A 61 9.27 3.36 -4.27
N ARG A 62 10.08 4.25 -4.83
CA ARG A 62 9.73 5.66 -4.98
C ARG A 62 8.43 5.85 -5.75
N GLY A 63 8.29 5.18 -6.88
CA GLY A 63 7.10 5.27 -7.72
C GLY A 63 5.86 4.76 -7.02
N MET A 64 5.97 3.63 -6.33
CA MET A 64 4.84 3.02 -5.61
C MET A 64 4.37 3.89 -4.46
N ILE A 65 5.27 4.39 -3.63
CA ILE A 65 4.91 5.25 -2.50
C ILE A 65 4.35 6.58 -3.00
N SER A 66 4.93 7.16 -4.04
CA SER A 66 4.45 8.43 -4.58
C SER A 66 3.03 8.34 -5.12
N ARG A 67 2.64 7.18 -5.66
CA ARG A 67 1.27 6.97 -6.11
C ARG A 67 0.32 6.65 -4.97
N TRP A 68 0.78 5.87 -3.99
CA TRP A 68 0.01 5.50 -2.81
C TRP A 68 -0.25 6.68 -1.89
N ALA A 69 0.79 7.50 -1.66
CA ALA A 69 0.75 8.66 -0.78
C ALA A 69 1.22 9.90 -1.56
N PRO A 70 0.34 10.51 -2.38
CA PRO A 70 0.73 11.64 -3.21
C PRO A 70 1.30 12.80 -2.40
N PRO A 71 2.26 13.54 -2.95
CA PRO A 71 2.90 14.67 -2.25
C PRO A 71 1.92 15.72 -1.73
N SER A 72 0.77 15.86 -2.39
CA SER A 72 -0.28 16.79 -1.97
C SER A 72 -0.93 16.42 -0.65
N GLU A 73 -0.80 15.17 -0.20
CA GLU A 73 -1.44 14.67 1.02
C GLU A 73 -0.46 14.32 2.13
N ASN A 74 0.82 14.09 1.80
CA ASN A 74 1.77 13.49 2.72
C ASN A 74 3.18 14.04 2.51
N ARG A 75 4.04 13.81 3.51
CA ARG A 75 5.49 14.04 3.40
C ARG A 75 6.11 12.84 2.68
N THR A 76 5.82 12.72 1.40
CA THR A 76 6.15 11.54 0.59
C THR A 76 7.64 11.23 0.59
N GLU A 77 8.50 12.23 0.44
CA GLU A 77 9.95 12.00 0.40
C GLU A 77 10.49 11.47 1.73
N ALA A 78 10.00 11.99 2.85
CA ALA A 78 10.39 11.48 4.17
C ALA A 78 9.92 10.03 4.36
N TYR A 79 8.73 9.72 3.88
CA TYR A 79 8.16 8.37 3.90
C TYR A 79 9.02 7.40 3.08
N ILE A 80 9.38 7.80 1.86
CA ILE A 80 10.23 6.98 0.98
C ILE A 80 11.58 6.69 1.65
N ARG A 81 12.20 7.69 2.26
CA ARG A 81 13.49 7.52 2.94
C ARG A 81 13.38 6.59 4.14
N ALA A 82 12.30 6.70 4.90
CA ALA A 82 12.09 5.83 6.06
C ALA A 82 11.93 4.38 5.64
N VAL A 83 11.11 4.11 4.62
CA VAL A 83 10.93 2.76 4.10
C VAL A 83 12.23 2.21 3.50
N ALA A 84 12.95 3.01 2.74
CA ALA A 84 14.23 2.60 2.16
C ALA A 84 15.26 2.24 3.25
N ALA A 85 15.31 3.04 4.32
CA ALA A 85 16.21 2.76 5.44
C ALA A 85 15.84 1.48 6.18
N ASP A 86 14.55 1.26 6.42
CA ASP A 86 14.08 0.08 7.16
C ASP A 86 14.25 -1.22 6.38
N THR A 87 14.16 -1.16 5.06
CA THR A 87 14.24 -2.35 4.21
C THR A 87 15.60 -2.61 3.61
N GLY A 88 16.45 -1.58 3.53
CA GLY A 88 17.69 -1.65 2.77
C GLY A 88 17.48 -1.63 1.26
N ILE A 89 16.26 -1.30 0.81
CA ILE A 89 15.93 -1.22 -0.62
C ILE A 89 16.25 0.17 -1.14
N ASP A 90 17.01 0.23 -2.25
CA ASP A 90 17.20 1.50 -2.96
C ASP A 90 15.86 1.95 -3.55
N PRO A 91 15.39 3.17 -3.22
CA PRO A 91 14.08 3.63 -3.68
C PRO A 91 13.95 3.79 -5.20
N ASP A 92 15.05 3.84 -5.91
CA ASP A 92 15.08 4.01 -7.37
C ASP A 92 15.47 2.74 -8.13
N GLU A 93 15.67 1.63 -7.42
CA GLU A 93 16.00 0.34 -8.02
C GLU A 93 14.73 -0.40 -8.46
N PRO A 94 14.70 -0.99 -9.68
CA PRO A 94 13.56 -1.80 -10.10
C PRO A 94 13.29 -2.97 -9.16
N LEU A 95 12.01 -3.22 -8.87
CA LEU A 95 11.57 -4.20 -7.87
C LEU A 95 11.36 -5.61 -8.42
N ASP A 96 11.71 -5.87 -9.67
CA ASP A 96 11.43 -7.16 -10.33
C ASP A 96 12.07 -8.36 -9.64
N THR A 97 13.14 -8.14 -8.87
CA THR A 97 13.85 -9.20 -8.16
C THR A 97 13.58 -9.23 -6.67
N LEU A 98 12.71 -8.36 -6.16
CA LEU A 98 12.49 -8.24 -4.73
C LEU A 98 11.32 -9.10 -4.26
N ASP A 99 11.42 -9.61 -3.03
CA ASP A 99 10.36 -10.34 -2.37
C ASP A 99 9.19 -9.39 -2.06
N PRO A 100 8.00 -9.60 -2.67
CA PRO A 100 6.83 -8.76 -2.40
C PRO A 100 6.44 -8.71 -0.94
N ALA A 101 6.65 -9.79 -0.18
CA ALA A 101 6.33 -9.82 1.24
C ALA A 101 7.16 -8.82 2.04
N THR A 102 8.44 -8.67 1.71
CA THR A 102 9.33 -7.70 2.35
C THR A 102 8.84 -6.27 2.12
N MET A 103 8.45 -5.97 0.89
CA MET A 103 7.90 -4.66 0.55
C MET A 103 6.63 -4.34 1.32
N ILE A 104 5.72 -5.29 1.41
CA ILE A 104 4.45 -5.09 2.10
C ILE A 104 4.68 -4.84 3.58
N LEU A 105 5.54 -5.63 4.22
CA LEU A 105 5.90 -5.42 5.62
C LEU A 105 6.47 -4.02 5.86
N SER A 106 7.23 -3.50 4.90
CA SER A 106 7.80 -2.16 4.98
C SER A 106 6.75 -1.07 4.90
N LEU A 107 5.79 -1.22 3.99
CA LEU A 107 4.69 -0.26 3.83
C LEU A 107 3.76 -0.23 5.03
N ILE A 108 3.61 -1.35 5.73
CA ILE A 108 2.74 -1.47 6.90
C ILE A 108 3.33 -0.80 8.13
N HIS A 109 4.65 -0.69 8.24
CA HIS A 109 5.32 -0.11 9.39
C HIS A 109 5.18 1.41 9.50
N ILE A 110 4.49 2.00 8.58
CA ILE A 110 4.27 3.43 8.55
C ILE A 110 2.78 3.72 8.66
#